data_bed978570e51184f6f62e7c5d35c6969
#
_entry.id   bed978570e51184f6f62e7c5d35c6969
#
_cell.length_a   1.000
_cell.length_b   1.000
_cell.length_c   1.000
_cell.angle_alpha   90.00
_cell.angle_beta   90.00
_cell.angle_gamma   90.00
#
_symmetry.space_group_name_H-M   'P 1'
#
loop_
_entity.id
_entity.type
_entity.pdbx_description
1 polymer ?
#
loop_
_entity_poly.entity_id
_entity_poly.type
_entity_poly.pdbx_seq_one_letter_code
_entity_poly.pdbx_strand_id
1 'polypeptide(L)'
;MNKPSRPLLVGPLLQSFFSEHLCSHKDASIQTIASYRDTFRLLLSYVQQTTGIEPSALRITDLEVTVILAFLAHLQEQRHNSARSRNIRLAAIRSFFRLVALRDPDSVGLATQVLAIPIKRCDKPLVGYLTQPEMEAMISGRAGEQRKL
;
A
#
# COMPACT_ATOMS: atom_id res chain seq x y z
N MET A 1 27.35 22.86 0.64
CA MET A 1 26.06 23.35 1.17
C MET A 1 24.92 22.71 0.40
N ASN A 2 24.20 21.89 1.08
CA ASN A 2 23.00 21.29 0.45
C ASN A 2 21.90 22.33 0.36
N LYS A 3 21.60 22.73 -0.86
CA LYS A 3 20.40 23.49 -1.14
C LYS A 3 19.21 22.61 -0.70
N PRO A 4 18.29 23.12 0.13
CA PRO A 4 17.13 22.32 0.47
C PRO A 4 16.40 21.96 -0.81
N SER A 5 16.34 20.68 -1.10
CA SER A 5 15.63 20.17 -2.27
C SER A 5 14.16 20.53 -2.14
N ARG A 6 13.62 21.10 -3.18
CA ARG A 6 12.21 21.41 -3.22
C ARG A 6 11.43 20.09 -3.20
N PRO A 7 10.50 19.89 -2.26
CA PRO A 7 9.75 18.64 -2.21
C PRO A 7 9.06 18.36 -3.54
N LEU A 8 9.15 17.12 -3.98
CA LEU A 8 8.55 16.71 -5.25
C LEU A 8 7.03 16.68 -5.13
N LEU A 9 6.36 16.99 -6.24
CA LEU A 9 4.92 16.88 -6.32
C LEU A 9 4.50 15.43 -6.49
N VAL A 10 3.39 15.07 -5.87
CA VAL A 10 2.85 13.71 -5.92
C VAL A 10 2.38 13.34 -7.34
N GLY A 11 1.75 14.28 -8.06
CA GLY A 11 1.19 14.03 -9.38
C GLY A 11 2.17 13.46 -10.39
N PRO A 12 3.29 14.12 -10.67
CA PRO A 12 4.29 13.58 -11.60
C PRO A 12 4.89 12.25 -11.15
N LEU A 13 5.08 12.04 -9.84
CA LEU A 13 5.58 10.77 -9.31
C LEU A 13 4.55 9.66 -9.50
N LEU A 14 3.27 9.93 -9.29
CA LEU A 14 2.20 8.96 -9.56
C LEU A 14 2.14 8.61 -11.04
N GLN A 15 2.30 9.59 -11.90
CA GLN A 15 2.32 9.36 -13.34
C GLN A 15 3.47 8.42 -13.73
N SER A 16 4.68 8.67 -13.23
CA SER A 16 5.83 7.78 -13.43
C SER A 16 5.58 6.40 -12.85
N PHE A 17 4.95 6.33 -11.68
CA PHE A 17 4.63 5.08 -11.01
C PHE A 17 3.74 4.20 -11.89
N PHE A 18 2.68 4.76 -12.44
CA PHE A 18 1.75 3.99 -13.27
C PHE A 18 2.28 3.70 -14.67
N SER A 19 2.96 4.65 -15.30
CA SER A 19 3.41 4.48 -16.68
C SER A 19 4.70 3.68 -16.82
N GLU A 20 5.63 3.85 -15.89
CA GLU A 20 6.95 3.25 -15.99
C GLU A 20 7.14 2.09 -15.02
N HIS A 21 6.86 2.32 -13.74
CA HIS A 21 7.20 1.37 -12.69
C HIS A 21 6.29 0.13 -12.72
N LEU A 22 4.98 0.32 -12.73
CA LEU A 22 4.04 -0.81 -12.70
C LEU A 22 3.97 -1.54 -14.03
N CYS A 23 3.94 -0.80 -15.14
CA CYS A 23 3.79 -1.41 -16.45
C CYS A 23 5.06 -2.05 -16.97
N SER A 24 6.22 -1.42 -16.72
CA SER A 24 7.48 -1.84 -17.33
C SER A 24 8.36 -2.66 -16.39
N HIS A 25 8.39 -2.31 -15.10
CA HIS A 25 9.34 -2.94 -14.17
C HIS A 25 8.72 -4.03 -13.31
N LYS A 26 7.46 -3.92 -12.98
CA LYS A 26 6.78 -4.89 -12.12
C LYS A 26 5.84 -5.83 -12.85
N ASP A 27 5.59 -5.59 -14.11
CA ASP A 27 4.68 -6.41 -14.91
C ASP A 27 3.35 -6.68 -14.18
N ALA A 28 2.81 -5.62 -13.58
CA ALA A 28 1.60 -5.72 -12.79
C ALA A 28 0.39 -6.04 -13.67
N SER A 29 -0.53 -6.86 -13.16
CA SER A 29 -1.76 -7.19 -13.87
C SER A 29 -2.66 -5.96 -14.02
N ILE A 30 -3.57 -6.03 -14.99
CA ILE A 30 -4.55 -4.96 -15.23
C ILE A 30 -5.39 -4.72 -13.97
N GLN A 31 -5.76 -5.77 -13.26
CA GLN A 31 -6.53 -5.67 -12.03
C GLN A 31 -5.73 -4.99 -10.91
N THR A 32 -4.45 -5.31 -10.80
CA THR A 32 -3.57 -4.66 -9.83
C THR A 32 -3.44 -3.18 -10.11
N ILE A 33 -3.23 -2.80 -11.37
CA ILE A 33 -3.12 -1.40 -11.79
C ILE A 33 -4.42 -0.66 -11.49
N ALA A 34 -5.56 -1.26 -11.80
CA ALA A 34 -6.87 -0.66 -11.53
C ALA A 34 -7.11 -0.47 -10.03
N SER A 35 -6.75 -1.46 -9.21
CA SER A 35 -6.87 -1.40 -7.75
C SER A 35 -5.96 -0.31 -7.17
N TYR A 36 -4.74 -0.21 -7.65
CA TYR A 36 -3.80 0.82 -7.21
C TYR A 36 -4.27 2.22 -7.62
N ARG A 37 -4.76 2.36 -8.84
CA ARG A 37 -5.33 3.63 -9.33
C ARG A 37 -6.49 4.09 -8.45
N ASP A 38 -7.37 3.17 -8.10
CA ASP A 38 -8.50 3.44 -7.23
C ASP A 38 -8.05 3.88 -5.83
N THR A 39 -7.01 3.22 -5.30
CA THR A 39 -6.43 3.58 -4.00
C THR A 39 -5.95 5.03 -4.00
N PHE A 40 -5.20 5.44 -5.01
CA PHE A 40 -4.68 6.81 -5.07
C PHE A 40 -5.77 7.85 -5.34
N ARG A 41 -6.78 7.48 -6.11
CA ARG A 41 -7.96 8.35 -6.27
C ARG A 41 -8.62 8.62 -4.92
N LEU A 42 -8.82 7.59 -4.12
CA LEU A 42 -9.40 7.72 -2.79
C LEU A 42 -8.49 8.51 -1.85
N LEU A 43 -7.19 8.26 -1.88
CA LEU A 43 -6.22 8.96 -1.03
C LEU A 43 -6.17 10.45 -1.37
N LEU A 44 -6.07 10.79 -2.64
CA LEU A 44 -6.02 12.19 -3.07
C LEU A 44 -7.31 12.92 -2.71
N SER A 45 -8.46 12.27 -2.89
CA SER A 45 -9.75 12.83 -2.51
C SER A 45 -9.83 13.06 -0.99
N TYR A 46 -9.38 12.09 -0.21
CA TYR A 46 -9.35 12.20 1.24
C TYR A 46 -8.49 13.37 1.71
N VAL A 47 -7.28 13.50 1.16
CA VAL A 47 -6.36 14.58 1.52
C VAL A 47 -6.97 15.95 1.16
N GLN A 48 -7.59 16.04 -0.02
CA GLN A 48 -8.24 17.28 -0.44
C GLN A 48 -9.38 17.66 0.49
N GLN A 49 -10.19 16.70 0.91
CA GLN A 49 -11.31 16.93 1.81
C GLN A 49 -10.86 17.34 3.22
N THR A 50 -9.75 16.77 3.69
CA THR A 50 -9.29 17.01 5.08
C THR A 50 -8.34 18.19 5.20
N THR A 51 -7.53 18.47 4.19
CA THR A 51 -6.52 19.54 4.24
C THR A 51 -6.80 20.70 3.29
N GLY A 52 -7.67 20.52 2.31
CA GLY A 52 -7.92 21.51 1.27
C GLY A 52 -6.84 21.56 0.19
N ILE A 53 -5.81 20.73 0.26
CA ILE A 53 -4.75 20.72 -0.74
C ILE A 53 -5.25 19.96 -1.99
N GLU A 54 -5.24 20.64 -3.13
CA GLU A 54 -5.59 20.03 -4.39
C GLU A 54 -4.52 19.02 -4.83
N PRO A 55 -4.89 17.93 -5.52
CA PRO A 55 -3.93 16.92 -5.98
C PRO A 55 -2.77 17.49 -6.79
N SER A 56 -3.01 18.51 -7.58
CA SER A 56 -1.96 19.17 -8.40
C SER A 56 -0.94 19.94 -7.57
N ALA A 57 -1.30 20.35 -6.35
CA ALA A 57 -0.43 21.07 -5.44
C ALA A 57 0.14 20.20 -4.33
N LEU A 58 -0.27 18.94 -4.27
CA LEU A 58 0.13 18.03 -3.21
C LEU A 58 1.59 17.62 -3.39
N ARG A 59 2.35 17.74 -2.30
CA ARG A 59 3.77 17.35 -2.27
C ARG A 59 3.94 16.05 -1.51
N ILE A 60 5.04 15.37 -1.77
CA ILE A 60 5.35 14.12 -1.04
C ILE A 60 5.39 14.36 0.46
N THR A 61 5.94 15.50 0.89
CA THR A 61 6.00 15.85 2.32
C THR A 61 4.63 16.06 2.96
N ASP A 62 3.59 16.29 2.17
CA ASP A 62 2.21 16.40 2.68
C ASP A 62 1.60 15.03 2.98
N LEU A 63 2.16 13.96 2.44
CA LEU A 63 1.73 12.59 2.70
C LEU A 63 2.52 11.98 3.87
N GLU A 64 2.41 12.60 5.04
CA GLU A 64 3.04 12.08 6.24
C GLU A 64 2.41 10.75 6.66
N VAL A 65 3.17 9.97 7.43
CA VAL A 65 2.69 8.66 7.92
C VAL A 65 1.38 8.79 8.69
N THR A 66 1.21 9.87 9.43
CA THR A 66 -0.04 10.14 10.17
C THR A 66 -1.23 10.33 9.25
N VAL A 67 -1.02 10.99 8.11
CA VAL A 67 -2.07 11.19 7.09
C VAL A 67 -2.47 9.85 6.49
N ILE A 68 -1.50 9.01 6.17
CA ILE A 68 -1.76 7.69 5.58
C ILE A 68 -2.48 6.79 6.57
N LEU A 69 -2.07 6.78 7.83
CA LEU A 69 -2.76 6.02 8.87
C LEU A 69 -4.20 6.49 9.08
N ALA A 70 -4.41 7.81 9.07
CA ALA A 70 -5.75 8.38 9.18
C ALA A 70 -6.62 8.01 7.98
N PHE A 71 -6.05 8.02 6.78
CA PHE A 71 -6.74 7.58 5.56
C PHE A 71 -7.19 6.11 5.67
N LEU A 72 -6.29 5.24 6.10
CA LEU A 72 -6.61 3.81 6.24
C LEU A 72 -7.70 3.58 7.28
N ALA A 73 -7.63 4.31 8.41
CA ALA A 73 -8.67 4.27 9.45
C ALA A 73 -10.01 4.78 8.92
N HIS A 74 -9.97 5.88 8.16
CA HIS A 74 -11.16 6.44 7.52
C HIS A 74 -11.86 5.43 6.61
N LEU A 75 -11.11 4.69 5.82
CA LEU A 75 -11.67 3.67 4.93
C LEU A 75 -12.36 2.54 5.71
N GLN A 76 -11.79 2.14 6.84
CA GLN A 76 -12.39 1.10 7.68
C GLN A 76 -13.66 1.57 8.38
N GLU A 77 -13.66 2.79 8.88
CA GLU A 77 -14.76 3.35 9.66
C GLU A 77 -15.91 3.86 8.79
N GLN A 78 -15.59 4.67 7.78
CA GLN A 78 -16.59 5.37 6.98
C GLN A 78 -17.07 4.55 5.79
N ARG A 79 -16.23 3.72 5.23
CA ARG A 79 -16.55 2.91 4.06
C ARG A 79 -16.67 1.43 4.39
N HIS A 80 -16.58 1.07 5.66
CA HIS A 80 -16.72 -0.30 6.16
C HIS A 80 -15.78 -1.29 5.46
N ASN A 81 -14.59 -0.83 5.07
CA ASN A 81 -13.60 -1.70 4.46
C ASN A 81 -13.08 -2.72 5.46
N SER A 82 -12.93 -3.95 5.00
CA SER A 82 -12.35 -5.02 5.79
C SER A 82 -10.84 -4.81 6.00
N ALA A 83 -10.25 -5.56 6.92
CA ALA A 83 -8.80 -5.59 7.11
C ALA A 83 -8.09 -5.97 5.80
N ARG A 84 -8.66 -6.90 5.03
CA ARG A 84 -8.12 -7.30 3.73
C ARG A 84 -8.09 -6.13 2.74
N SER A 85 -9.19 -5.38 2.64
CA SER A 85 -9.26 -4.21 1.76
C SER A 85 -8.26 -3.14 2.20
N ARG A 86 -8.15 -2.91 3.50
CA ARG A 86 -7.14 -2.00 4.05
C ARG A 86 -5.73 -2.41 3.64
N ASN A 87 -5.41 -3.70 3.74
CA ASN A 87 -4.10 -4.23 3.38
C ASN A 87 -3.80 -4.06 1.89
N ILE A 88 -4.80 -4.23 1.03
CA ILE A 88 -4.67 -3.99 -0.42
C ILE A 88 -4.34 -2.52 -0.68
N ARG A 89 -5.03 -1.60 0.00
CA ARG A 89 -4.77 -0.17 -0.13
C ARG A 89 -3.36 0.18 0.37
N LEU A 90 -2.98 -0.39 1.50
CA LEU A 90 -1.63 -0.20 2.05
C LEU A 90 -0.55 -0.72 1.10
N ALA A 91 -0.78 -1.87 0.47
CA ALA A 91 0.18 -2.43 -0.50
C ALA A 91 0.43 -1.46 -1.66
N ALA A 92 -0.62 -0.82 -2.17
CA ALA A 92 -0.49 0.19 -3.22
C ALA A 92 0.36 1.38 -2.77
N ILE A 93 0.07 1.89 -1.59
CA ILE A 93 0.79 3.03 -1.02
C ILE A 93 2.26 2.68 -0.77
N ARG A 94 2.53 1.50 -0.21
CA ARG A 94 3.91 1.04 0.02
C ARG A 94 4.69 0.91 -1.28
N SER A 95 4.07 0.35 -2.31
CA SER A 95 4.70 0.20 -3.63
C SER A 95 5.10 1.57 -4.20
N PHE A 96 4.21 2.55 -4.07
CA PHE A 96 4.49 3.92 -4.49
C PHE A 96 5.65 4.54 -3.71
N PHE A 97 5.66 4.37 -2.40
CA PHE A 97 6.73 4.94 -1.56
C PHE A 97 8.08 4.27 -1.78
N ARG A 98 8.13 3.03 -2.25
CA ARG A 98 9.39 2.42 -2.69
C ARG A 98 9.97 3.17 -3.89
N LEU A 99 9.11 3.57 -4.83
CA LEU A 99 9.54 4.40 -5.95
C LEU A 99 9.99 5.79 -5.47
N VAL A 100 9.23 6.38 -4.55
CA VAL A 100 9.58 7.69 -3.98
C VAL A 100 10.98 7.66 -3.36
N ALA A 101 11.30 6.61 -2.61
CA ALA A 101 12.62 6.47 -1.99
C ALA A 101 13.74 6.40 -3.04
N LEU A 102 13.47 5.80 -4.19
CA LEU A 102 14.44 5.70 -5.28
C LEU A 102 14.62 7.02 -6.03
N ARG A 103 13.55 7.80 -6.14
CA ARG A 103 13.56 9.03 -6.94
C ARG A 103 13.91 10.27 -6.14
N ASP A 104 13.65 10.25 -4.85
CA ASP A 104 13.84 11.40 -3.98
C ASP A 104 14.58 10.99 -2.71
N PRO A 105 15.92 11.15 -2.68
CA PRO A 105 16.70 10.79 -1.49
C PRO A 105 16.27 11.52 -0.22
N ASP A 106 15.73 12.73 -0.34
CA ASP A 106 15.26 13.50 0.82
C ASP A 106 14.00 12.91 1.45
N SER A 107 13.26 12.08 0.70
CA SER A 107 12.04 11.44 1.18
C SER A 107 12.25 10.01 1.70
N VAL A 108 13.49 9.54 1.79
CA VAL A 108 13.79 8.18 2.27
C VAL A 108 13.27 7.98 3.70
N GLY A 109 13.43 8.97 4.57
CA GLY A 109 12.92 8.89 5.95
C GLY A 109 11.42 8.71 6.00
N LEU A 110 10.68 9.49 5.23
CA LEU A 110 9.23 9.38 5.14
C LEU A 110 8.84 8.03 4.54
N ALA A 111 9.48 7.64 3.45
CA ALA A 111 9.20 6.36 2.81
C ALA A 111 9.45 5.19 3.78
N THR A 112 10.51 5.24 4.56
CA THR A 112 10.82 4.23 5.57
C THR A 112 9.70 4.12 6.60
N GLN A 113 9.16 5.26 7.06
CA GLN A 113 8.05 5.26 8.00
C GLN A 113 6.79 4.64 7.41
N VAL A 114 6.49 4.96 6.15
CA VAL A 114 5.32 4.40 5.46
C VAL A 114 5.47 2.91 5.24
N LEU A 115 6.66 2.47 4.81
CA LEU A 115 6.95 1.06 4.60
C LEU A 115 6.92 0.24 5.89
N ALA A 116 7.08 0.89 7.04
CA ALA A 116 7.02 0.26 8.34
C ALA A 116 5.58 0.08 8.87
N ILE A 117 4.57 0.66 8.20
CA ILE A 117 3.17 0.47 8.62
C ILE A 117 2.82 -1.02 8.54
N PRO A 118 2.39 -1.63 9.65
CA PRO A 118 2.13 -3.06 9.65
C PRO A 118 0.86 -3.42 8.88
N ILE A 119 0.89 -4.57 8.25
CA ILE A 119 -0.29 -5.17 7.64
C ILE A 119 -1.21 -5.62 8.78
N LYS A 120 -2.49 -5.28 8.67
CA LYS A 120 -3.48 -5.66 9.66
C LYS A 120 -3.83 -7.13 9.49
N ARG A 121 -3.87 -7.86 10.59
CA ARG A 121 -4.22 -9.28 10.55
C ARG A 121 -5.66 -9.44 10.10
N CYS A 122 -5.88 -10.32 9.12
CA CYS A 122 -7.21 -10.68 8.70
C CYS A 122 -7.80 -11.69 9.69
N ASP A 123 -8.98 -11.35 10.27
CA ASP A 123 -9.64 -12.20 11.25
C ASP A 123 -10.25 -13.46 10.64
N LYS A 124 -10.59 -13.40 9.35
CA LYS A 124 -11.10 -14.56 8.65
C LYS A 124 -9.95 -15.31 8.02
N PRO A 125 -9.85 -16.61 8.25
CA PRO A 125 -8.96 -17.40 7.42
C PRO A 125 -9.37 -17.10 5.99
N LEU A 126 -8.41 -16.78 5.20
CA LEU A 126 -8.61 -16.53 3.80
C LEU A 126 -9.31 -17.75 3.22
N VAL A 127 -10.14 -17.52 2.22
CA VAL A 127 -10.98 -18.55 1.65
C VAL A 127 -10.20 -19.84 1.38
N GLY A 128 -10.68 -20.93 1.93
CA GLY A 128 -9.98 -22.20 1.88
C GLY A 128 -8.80 -22.26 2.81
N TYR A 129 -8.63 -21.25 3.63
CA TYR A 129 -7.52 -21.23 4.55
C TYR A 129 -7.83 -22.02 5.77
N LEU A 130 -6.84 -22.71 6.12
CA LEU A 130 -6.85 -23.59 7.24
C LEU A 130 -6.69 -22.77 8.50
N THR A 131 -7.44 -23.10 9.55
CA THR A 131 -7.14 -22.66 10.88
C THR A 131 -5.79 -23.25 11.29
N GLN A 132 -5.18 -22.70 12.33
CA GLN A 132 -3.90 -23.21 12.77
C GLN A 132 -3.91 -24.71 13.06
N PRO A 133 -4.93 -25.28 13.77
CA PRO A 133 -5.03 -26.74 13.92
C PRO A 133 -5.15 -27.50 12.59
N GLU A 134 -5.87 -26.93 11.64
CA GLU A 134 -5.98 -27.54 10.30
C GLU A 134 -4.69 -27.49 9.52
N MET A 135 -3.92 -26.42 9.66
CA MET A 135 -2.60 -26.32 9.07
C MET A 135 -1.65 -27.38 9.66
N GLU A 136 -1.68 -27.55 10.95
CA GLU A 136 -0.88 -28.57 11.64
C GLU A 136 -1.30 -29.98 11.23
N ALA A 137 -2.59 -30.24 11.14
CA ALA A 137 -3.14 -31.50 10.66
C ALA A 137 -2.73 -31.76 9.21
N MET A 138 -2.72 -30.73 8.38
CA MET A 138 -2.32 -30.86 6.98
C MET A 138 -0.82 -31.17 6.86
N ILE A 139 0.02 -30.56 7.66
CA ILE A 139 1.45 -30.84 7.70
C ILE A 139 1.67 -32.28 8.19
N SER A 140 0.98 -32.68 9.24
CA SER A 140 1.04 -34.03 9.79
C SER A 140 0.46 -35.06 8.79
N GLY A 141 -0.65 -34.71 8.13
CA GLY A 141 -1.27 -35.55 7.12
C GLY A 141 -0.41 -35.76 5.91
N ARG A 142 0.30 -34.73 5.49
CA ARG A 142 1.23 -34.82 4.35
C ARG A 142 2.36 -35.80 4.66
N ALA A 143 2.89 -35.75 5.88
CA ALA A 143 3.88 -36.70 6.33
C ALA A 143 3.31 -38.11 6.41
N GLY A 144 2.04 -38.26 6.82
CA GLY A 144 1.34 -39.53 6.87
C GLY A 144 1.09 -40.12 5.50
N GLU A 145 0.69 -39.29 4.55
CA GLU A 145 0.47 -39.72 3.17
C GLU A 145 1.76 -40.19 2.50
N GLN A 146 2.85 -39.48 2.72
CA GLN A 146 4.15 -39.91 2.19
C GLN A 146 4.59 -41.26 2.77
N ARG A 147 4.18 -41.60 3.97
CA ARG A 147 4.48 -42.88 4.56
C ARG A 147 3.61 -44.01 4.02
N LYS A 148 2.40 -43.68 3.56
CA LYS A 148 1.46 -44.65 3.00
C LYS A 148 1.79 -44.99 1.54
N LEU A 149 2.53 -44.15 0.89
CA LEU A 149 2.97 -44.34 -0.46
C LEU A 149 4.35 -44.99 -0.48
#